data_03994a4bbf7ce2d3eb64bfb90de48365
#
_entry.id   03994a4bbf7ce2d3eb64bfb90de48365
#
_cell.length_a   1.000
_cell.length_b   1.000
_cell.length_c   1.000
_cell.angle_alpha   90.00
_cell.angle_beta   90.00
_cell.angle_gamma   90.00
#
_symmetry.space_group_name_H-M   'P 1'
#
loop_
_entity.id
_entity.type
_entity.pdbx_description
1 polymer ?
#
loop_
_entity_poly.entity_id
_entity_poly.type
_entity_poly.pdbx_seq_one_letter_code
_entity_poly.pdbx_strand_id
1 'polypeptide(L)'
;MNTKDLDRILERNSDLVDREFPMDGRTCHMMNAPCRLAGYEPEDEAGVMYADGMDFLERGDIQTGRWLLEEAYKAGNLKAGNSLALGLSYGWFGERDEKAATSLFRKLSHKGERNAMNNYAYAYLHGLGVKKNLYWAEFWFQRAIAKGNLCAAATYGQLNIENVFPKNSKSLGLWLLFWAADNGVAQAMNDIGLCYEEGQGMHVDYDKALEWFKKSVEFGGGACAEFNVSRCYRYGLGVEVDEDKADAWQNLAIEHGFDIDSYNKAFCLDLYSQYEGYDF
;
A
#
# COMPACT_ATOMS: atom_id res chain seq x y z
N MET A 1 -9.57 -15.91 -13.54
CA MET A 1 -10.00 -14.77 -14.36
C MET A 1 -8.97 -14.62 -15.46
N ASN A 2 -9.36 -14.55 -16.74
CA ASN A 2 -8.38 -14.33 -17.80
C ASN A 2 -8.16 -12.80 -17.96
N THR A 3 -7.12 -12.41 -18.67
CA THR A 3 -6.80 -10.98 -18.91
C THR A 3 -7.98 -10.21 -19.50
N LYS A 4 -8.78 -10.84 -20.36
CA LYS A 4 -9.97 -10.22 -20.97
C LYS A 4 -11.11 -9.93 -19.97
N ASP A 5 -11.21 -10.70 -18.88
CA ASP A 5 -12.21 -10.44 -17.83
C ASP A 5 -11.75 -9.27 -16.95
N LEU A 6 -10.43 -9.13 -16.75
CA LEU A 6 -9.85 -7.99 -16.06
C LEU A 6 -9.96 -6.71 -16.90
N ASP A 7 -9.66 -6.78 -18.21
CA ASP A 7 -9.83 -5.67 -19.16
C ASP A 7 -11.28 -5.15 -19.16
N ARG A 8 -12.27 -6.05 -19.20
CA ARG A 8 -13.69 -5.68 -19.11
C ARG A 8 -14.07 -5.02 -17.78
N ILE A 9 -13.46 -5.45 -16.68
CA ILE A 9 -13.69 -4.87 -15.35
C ILE A 9 -13.09 -3.47 -15.30
N LEU A 10 -11.93 -3.29 -15.89
CA LEU A 10 -11.20 -2.01 -15.90
C LEU A 10 -11.84 -1.00 -16.87
N GLU A 11 -12.26 -1.45 -18.07
CA GLU A 11 -13.04 -0.61 -18.99
C GLU A 11 -14.34 -0.10 -18.38
N ARG A 12 -15.03 -0.92 -17.57
CA ARG A 12 -16.26 -0.50 -16.86
C ARG A 12 -16.02 0.46 -15.71
N ASN A 13 -14.80 0.53 -15.19
CA ASN A 13 -14.45 1.36 -14.05
C ASN A 13 -13.56 2.55 -14.43
N SER A 14 -13.18 2.71 -15.71
CA SER A 14 -12.43 3.88 -16.19
C SER A 14 -13.14 5.20 -15.84
N ASP A 15 -14.46 5.24 -15.95
CA ASP A 15 -15.27 6.42 -15.61
C ASP A 15 -15.37 6.70 -14.10
N LEU A 16 -15.02 5.74 -13.25
CA LEU A 16 -15.00 5.88 -11.80
C LEU A 16 -13.63 6.38 -11.29
N VAL A 17 -12.57 6.17 -12.06
CA VAL A 17 -11.22 6.61 -11.73
C VAL A 17 -11.08 8.13 -11.91
N ASP A 18 -11.79 8.72 -12.88
CA ASP A 18 -11.68 10.14 -13.23
C ASP A 18 -12.42 11.10 -12.28
N ARG A 19 -13.18 10.60 -11.30
CA ARG A 19 -14.10 11.47 -10.53
C ARG A 19 -13.78 11.67 -9.06
N GLU A 20 -12.86 10.95 -8.44
CA GLU A 20 -12.86 10.96 -6.98
C GLU A 20 -11.54 11.07 -6.23
N PHE A 21 -10.41 11.49 -6.74
CA PHE A 21 -9.30 11.80 -5.80
C PHE A 21 -8.19 12.64 -6.44
N PRO A 22 -8.02 13.93 -6.04
CA PRO A 22 -6.69 14.51 -6.06
C PRO A 22 -5.88 13.78 -4.96
N MET A 23 -5.00 12.87 -5.37
CA MET A 23 -4.09 12.18 -4.50
C MET A 23 -2.99 13.14 -4.04
N ASP A 24 -3.17 13.73 -2.87
CA ASP A 24 -2.04 14.28 -2.14
C ASP A 24 -1.22 13.09 -1.61
N GLY A 25 -0.01 12.95 -2.18
CA GLY A 25 0.82 11.76 -2.09
C GLY A 25 1.48 11.50 -0.75
N ARG A 26 0.80 11.68 0.38
CA ARG A 26 1.35 11.43 1.69
C ARG A 26 0.75 10.19 2.35
N THR A 27 1.64 9.22 2.58
CA THR A 27 1.48 8.05 3.46
C THR A 27 0.68 6.86 2.96
N CYS A 28 1.30 6.02 2.14
CA CYS A 28 0.92 4.63 1.97
C CYS A 28 1.82 3.67 2.79
N HIS A 29 2.31 4.08 3.95
CA HIS A 29 3.20 3.25 4.79
C HIS A 29 2.49 2.44 5.87
N MET A 30 1.21 2.64 6.05
CA MET A 30 0.40 1.76 6.88
C MET A 30 -0.70 1.20 6.01
N MET A 31 -0.92 -0.11 6.05
CA MET A 31 -2.00 -0.82 5.36
C MET A 31 -3.24 0.06 5.20
N ASN A 32 -3.43 0.71 4.03
CA ASN A 32 -4.59 1.53 3.72
C ASN A 32 -5.15 2.33 4.92
N ALA A 33 -4.27 2.93 5.73
CA ALA A 33 -4.68 4.09 6.49
C ALA A 33 -5.31 5.03 5.46
N PRO A 34 -6.50 5.58 5.71
CA PRO A 34 -7.13 6.45 4.73
C PRO A 34 -6.12 7.50 4.34
N CYS A 35 -5.71 7.50 3.06
CA CYS A 35 -4.92 8.60 2.50
C CYS A 35 -5.63 9.87 2.97
N ARG A 36 -4.89 10.79 3.58
CA ARG A 36 -5.45 12.02 4.13
C ARG A 36 -6.52 12.54 3.19
N LEU A 37 -7.65 12.90 3.78
CA LEU A 37 -8.83 13.42 3.07
C LEU A 37 -8.58 14.80 2.44
N ALA A 38 -7.38 15.06 1.89
CA ALA A 38 -7.13 16.27 1.14
C ALA A 38 -8.12 16.33 -0.03
N GLY A 39 -9.15 17.14 0.12
CA GLY A 39 -10.23 17.30 -0.85
C GLY A 39 -11.47 16.42 -0.63
N TYR A 40 -11.58 15.69 0.49
CA TYR A 40 -12.85 15.06 0.84
C TYR A 40 -13.83 16.13 1.30
N GLU A 41 -14.82 16.43 0.48
CA GLU A 41 -15.99 17.19 0.90
C GLU A 41 -17.07 16.18 1.33
N PRO A 42 -17.48 16.19 2.61
CA PRO A 42 -18.52 15.29 3.08
C PRO A 42 -19.86 15.66 2.43
N GLU A 43 -20.51 14.69 1.80
CA GLU A 43 -21.81 14.88 1.13
C GLU A 43 -22.97 14.86 2.12
N ASP A 44 -22.76 14.32 3.33
CA ASP A 44 -23.78 14.12 4.35
C ASP A 44 -23.22 14.25 5.78
N GLU A 45 -24.09 14.23 6.77
CA GLU A 45 -23.74 14.31 8.19
C GLU A 45 -22.82 13.16 8.63
N ALA A 46 -23.02 11.96 8.10
CA ALA A 46 -22.15 10.81 8.39
C ALA A 46 -20.74 10.98 7.81
N GLY A 47 -20.63 11.66 6.67
CA GLY A 47 -19.34 12.05 6.09
C GLY A 47 -18.61 13.10 6.93
N VAL A 48 -19.34 14.09 7.47
CA VAL A 48 -18.77 15.09 8.40
C VAL A 48 -18.25 14.41 9.66
N MET A 49 -19.07 13.58 10.31
CA MET A 49 -18.63 12.81 11.49
C MET A 49 -17.40 11.96 11.22
N TYR A 50 -17.31 11.36 10.03
CA TYR A 50 -16.14 10.59 9.62
C TYR A 50 -14.89 11.47 9.51
N ALA A 51 -14.99 12.62 8.85
CA ALA A 51 -13.88 13.57 8.70
C ALA A 51 -13.38 14.08 10.04
N ASP A 52 -14.32 14.54 10.89
CA ASP A 52 -14.01 15.01 12.24
C ASP A 52 -13.40 13.91 13.09
N GLY A 53 -13.92 12.69 13.01
CA GLY A 53 -13.39 11.54 13.73
C GLY A 53 -11.94 11.24 13.37
N MET A 54 -11.58 11.34 12.09
CA MET A 54 -10.19 11.18 11.63
C MET A 54 -9.29 12.31 12.12
N ASP A 55 -9.76 13.57 12.08
CA ASP A 55 -9.02 14.73 12.58
C ASP A 55 -8.76 14.63 14.10
N PHE A 56 -9.73 14.19 14.89
CA PHE A 56 -9.54 13.96 16.33
C PHE A 56 -8.50 12.85 16.59
N LEU A 57 -8.50 11.76 15.81
CA LEU A 57 -7.48 10.71 15.92
C LEU A 57 -6.09 11.24 15.58
N GLU A 58 -5.94 12.07 14.54
CA GLU A 58 -4.66 12.68 14.17
C GLU A 58 -4.12 13.62 15.26
N ARG A 59 -5.00 14.30 15.99
CA ARG A 59 -4.65 15.16 17.13
C ARG A 59 -4.38 14.39 18.43
N GLY A 60 -4.57 13.07 18.43
CA GLY A 60 -4.35 12.20 19.58
C GLY A 60 -5.55 12.08 20.53
N ASP A 61 -6.69 12.69 20.23
CA ASP A 61 -7.94 12.46 20.97
C ASP A 61 -8.62 11.17 20.47
N ILE A 62 -8.08 10.07 20.94
CA ILE A 62 -8.50 8.73 20.53
C ILE A 62 -9.96 8.44 20.91
N GLN A 63 -10.42 8.93 22.06
CA GLN A 63 -11.78 8.63 22.53
C GLN A 63 -12.84 9.33 21.70
N THR A 64 -12.67 10.63 21.48
CA THR A 64 -13.60 11.43 20.64
C THR A 64 -13.56 10.94 19.20
N GLY A 65 -12.36 10.72 18.63
CA GLY A 65 -12.21 10.24 17.27
C GLY A 65 -12.88 8.88 17.05
N ARG A 66 -12.67 7.92 17.96
CA ARG A 66 -13.33 6.63 17.93
C ARG A 66 -14.86 6.75 18.00
N TRP A 67 -15.38 7.56 18.92
CA TRP A 67 -16.82 7.75 19.09
C TRP A 67 -17.46 8.31 17.81
N LEU A 68 -16.84 9.34 17.20
CA LEU A 68 -17.33 9.91 15.95
C LEU A 68 -17.31 8.89 14.79
N LEU A 69 -16.28 8.06 14.70
CA LEU A 69 -16.25 6.99 13.69
C LEU A 69 -17.33 5.93 13.93
N GLU A 70 -17.64 5.60 15.18
CA GLU A 70 -18.72 4.66 15.52
C GLU A 70 -20.10 5.24 15.14
N GLU A 71 -20.35 6.53 15.41
CA GLU A 71 -21.59 7.20 15.01
C GLU A 71 -21.71 7.33 13.49
N ALA A 72 -20.65 7.74 12.81
CA ALA A 72 -20.60 7.78 11.34
C ALA A 72 -20.90 6.39 10.72
N TYR A 73 -20.33 5.34 11.28
CA TYR A 73 -20.58 3.97 10.81
C TYR A 73 -22.02 3.52 11.07
N LYS A 74 -22.61 3.86 12.22
CA LYS A 74 -24.04 3.62 12.52
C LYS A 74 -24.95 4.36 11.55
N ALA A 75 -24.58 5.59 11.17
CA ALA A 75 -25.27 6.38 10.18
C ALA A 75 -25.09 5.89 8.72
N GLY A 76 -24.28 4.85 8.50
CA GLY A 76 -24.12 4.18 7.21
C GLY A 76 -22.82 4.47 6.47
N ASN A 77 -21.91 5.27 7.03
CA ASN A 77 -20.61 5.55 6.41
C ASN A 77 -19.70 4.31 6.52
N LEU A 78 -19.52 3.61 5.40
CA LEU A 78 -18.71 2.39 5.37
C LEU A 78 -17.20 2.67 5.50
N LYS A 79 -16.73 3.87 5.10
CA LYS A 79 -15.33 4.30 5.28
C LYS A 79 -14.99 4.40 6.77
N ALA A 80 -15.90 4.96 7.57
CA ALA A 80 -15.76 5.00 9.04
C ALA A 80 -15.64 3.60 9.64
N GLY A 81 -16.46 2.65 9.17
CA GLY A 81 -16.33 1.25 9.56
C GLY A 81 -14.97 0.65 9.23
N ASN A 82 -14.40 0.99 8.04
CA ASN A 82 -13.07 0.54 7.66
C ASN A 82 -11.99 1.13 8.57
N SER A 83 -12.06 2.42 8.92
CA SER A 83 -11.13 3.06 9.86
C SER A 83 -11.24 2.47 11.27
N LEU A 84 -12.44 2.13 11.74
CA LEU A 84 -12.61 1.40 13.00
C LEU A 84 -11.92 0.02 12.97
N ALA A 85 -12.08 -0.72 11.87
CA ALA A 85 -11.43 -2.02 11.72
C ALA A 85 -9.89 -1.89 11.70
N LEU A 86 -9.36 -0.86 11.04
CA LEU A 86 -7.92 -0.53 11.10
C LEU A 86 -7.48 -0.19 12.52
N GLY A 87 -8.23 0.64 13.23
CA GLY A 87 -7.95 0.99 14.63
C GLY A 87 -7.89 -0.23 15.55
N LEU A 88 -8.77 -1.22 15.36
CA LEU A 88 -8.71 -2.50 16.06
C LEU A 88 -7.49 -3.33 15.65
N SER A 89 -7.16 -3.36 14.36
CA SER A 89 -6.02 -4.12 13.83
C SER A 89 -4.68 -3.58 14.32
N TYR A 90 -4.53 -2.26 14.43
CA TYR A 90 -3.30 -1.60 14.86
C TYR A 90 -3.23 -1.29 16.35
N GLY A 91 -4.36 -1.44 17.07
CA GLY A 91 -4.44 -1.12 18.49
C GLY A 91 -4.52 0.39 18.78
N TRP A 92 -5.02 1.22 17.84
CA TRP A 92 -5.20 2.66 18.09
C TRP A 92 -6.13 2.95 19.27
N PHE A 93 -7.06 2.06 19.53
CA PHE A 93 -8.08 2.18 20.59
C PHE A 93 -7.72 1.42 21.87
N GLY A 94 -6.47 0.90 21.98
CA GLY A 94 -5.99 0.08 23.09
C GLY A 94 -5.33 -1.21 22.61
N GLU A 95 -5.74 -2.36 23.10
CA GLU A 95 -5.18 -3.64 22.63
C GLU A 95 -5.62 -3.98 21.20
N ARG A 96 -4.70 -4.63 20.47
CA ARG A 96 -4.98 -5.12 19.10
C ARG A 96 -5.98 -6.27 19.16
N ASP A 97 -7.00 -6.20 18.33
CA ASP A 97 -7.97 -7.28 18.11
C ASP A 97 -8.12 -7.58 16.61
N GLU A 98 -7.22 -8.43 16.12
CA GLU A 98 -7.22 -8.83 14.71
C GLU A 98 -8.49 -9.61 14.31
N LYS A 99 -9.09 -10.35 15.25
CA LYS A 99 -10.32 -11.11 14.98
C LYS A 99 -11.52 -10.19 14.80
N ALA A 100 -11.67 -9.20 15.70
CA ALA A 100 -12.72 -8.19 15.57
C ALA A 100 -12.52 -7.35 14.33
N ALA A 101 -11.29 -6.90 14.05
CA ALA A 101 -10.94 -6.16 12.84
C ALA A 101 -11.33 -6.92 11.56
N THR A 102 -10.89 -8.17 11.45
CA THR A 102 -11.17 -9.00 10.27
C THR A 102 -12.65 -9.34 10.13
N SER A 103 -13.37 -9.54 11.25
CA SER A 103 -14.83 -9.70 11.22
C SER A 103 -15.54 -8.46 10.66
N LEU A 104 -15.04 -7.26 11.00
CA LEU A 104 -15.58 -6.01 10.48
C LEU A 104 -15.20 -5.79 9.02
N PHE A 105 -13.94 -6.04 8.61
CA PHE A 105 -13.55 -6.03 7.20
C PHE A 105 -14.43 -6.96 6.36
N ARG A 106 -14.71 -8.17 6.85
CA ARG A 106 -15.63 -9.09 6.18
C ARG A 106 -17.01 -8.48 5.95
N LYS A 107 -17.62 -7.90 7.00
CA LYS A 107 -18.96 -7.27 6.89
C LYS A 107 -18.98 -6.15 5.86
N LEU A 108 -17.95 -5.28 5.89
CA LEU A 108 -17.82 -4.14 4.99
C LEU A 108 -17.56 -4.57 3.54
N SER A 109 -16.71 -5.60 3.35
CA SER A 109 -16.43 -6.17 2.03
C SER A 109 -17.70 -6.70 1.36
N HIS A 110 -18.58 -7.35 2.11
CA HIS A 110 -19.88 -7.82 1.58
C HIS A 110 -20.86 -6.67 1.29
N LYS A 111 -20.70 -5.51 1.95
CA LYS A 111 -21.44 -4.28 1.64
C LYS A 111 -20.85 -3.51 0.46
N GLY A 112 -19.71 -3.93 -0.09
CA GLY A 112 -19.09 -3.34 -1.27
C GLY A 112 -18.04 -2.25 -0.96
N GLU A 113 -17.61 -2.10 0.30
CA GLU A 113 -16.56 -1.15 0.65
C GLU A 113 -15.21 -1.64 0.12
N ARG A 114 -14.61 -0.87 -0.81
CA ARG A 114 -13.42 -1.28 -1.59
C ARG A 114 -12.15 -1.40 -0.76
N ASN A 115 -11.97 -0.51 0.24
CA ASN A 115 -10.78 -0.54 1.09
C ASN A 115 -10.85 -1.71 2.08
N ALA A 116 -12.05 -2.01 2.60
CA ALA A 116 -12.25 -3.20 3.43
C ALA A 116 -12.03 -4.50 2.64
N MET A 117 -12.37 -4.56 1.35
CA MET A 117 -12.05 -5.71 0.50
C MET A 117 -10.53 -5.94 0.41
N ASN A 118 -9.75 -4.85 0.21
CA ASN A 118 -8.30 -4.92 0.19
C ASN A 118 -7.73 -5.36 1.55
N ASN A 119 -8.19 -4.78 2.65
CA ASN A 119 -7.75 -5.14 3.99
C ASN A 119 -8.14 -6.58 4.37
N TYR A 120 -9.30 -7.04 3.91
CA TYR A 120 -9.72 -8.44 4.11
C TYR A 120 -8.88 -9.42 3.28
N ALA A 121 -8.51 -9.04 2.05
CA ALA A 121 -7.54 -9.79 1.24
C ALA A 121 -6.20 -9.92 1.96
N TYR A 122 -5.71 -8.81 2.52
CA TYR A 122 -4.47 -8.78 3.29
C TYR A 122 -4.54 -9.64 4.56
N ALA A 123 -5.67 -9.63 5.26
CA ALA A 123 -5.89 -10.51 6.41
C ALA A 123 -5.77 -12.00 6.03
N TYR A 124 -6.31 -12.41 4.89
CA TYR A 124 -6.12 -13.77 4.38
C TYR A 124 -4.70 -14.07 3.92
N LEU A 125 -4.01 -13.08 3.32
CA LEU A 125 -2.63 -13.23 2.86
C LEU A 125 -1.67 -13.55 4.02
N HIS A 126 -1.86 -12.86 5.15
CA HIS A 126 -0.97 -12.95 6.31
C HIS A 126 -1.54 -13.82 7.44
N GLY A 127 -2.83 -14.16 7.43
CA GLY A 127 -3.47 -14.94 8.49
C GLY A 127 -3.85 -14.10 9.71
N LEU A 128 -4.16 -12.81 9.52
CA LEU A 128 -4.53 -11.88 10.60
C LEU A 128 -5.99 -12.06 10.98
N GLY A 129 -6.24 -12.57 12.18
CA GLY A 129 -7.59 -12.86 12.68
C GLY A 129 -8.36 -13.95 11.92
N VAL A 130 -7.80 -14.49 10.84
CA VAL A 130 -8.31 -15.62 10.04
C VAL A 130 -7.17 -16.56 9.66
N LYS A 131 -7.51 -17.80 9.29
CA LYS A 131 -6.50 -18.72 8.77
C LYS A 131 -5.99 -18.22 7.41
N LYS A 132 -4.65 -18.15 7.25
CA LYS A 132 -4.00 -17.81 5.98
C LYS A 132 -4.57 -18.62 4.82
N ASN A 133 -4.95 -17.93 3.75
CA ASN A 133 -5.52 -18.56 2.56
C ASN A 133 -5.31 -17.70 1.32
N LEU A 134 -4.35 -18.09 0.47
CA LEU A 134 -3.99 -17.34 -0.73
C LEU A 134 -5.12 -17.25 -1.77
N TYR A 135 -5.98 -18.28 -1.88
CA TYR A 135 -7.14 -18.24 -2.78
C TYR A 135 -8.13 -17.14 -2.39
N TRP A 136 -8.45 -17.03 -1.10
CA TRP A 136 -9.34 -15.97 -0.63
C TRP A 136 -8.68 -14.58 -0.66
N ALA A 137 -7.36 -14.50 -0.43
CA ALA A 137 -6.62 -13.27 -0.61
C ALA A 137 -6.70 -12.77 -2.06
N GLU A 138 -6.38 -13.63 -3.02
CA GLU A 138 -6.48 -13.33 -4.46
C GLU A 138 -7.89 -12.89 -4.86
N PHE A 139 -8.91 -13.64 -4.43
CA PHE A 139 -10.31 -13.33 -4.72
C PHE A 139 -10.73 -11.93 -4.26
N TRP A 140 -10.32 -11.55 -3.04
CA TRP A 140 -10.70 -10.25 -2.47
C TRP A 140 -9.88 -9.10 -3.05
N PHE A 141 -8.59 -9.29 -3.37
CA PHE A 141 -7.81 -8.30 -4.12
C PHE A 141 -8.46 -8.01 -5.48
N GLN A 142 -8.80 -9.03 -6.25
CA GLN A 142 -9.46 -8.86 -7.55
C GLN A 142 -10.80 -8.12 -7.42
N ARG A 143 -11.56 -8.37 -6.36
CA ARG A 143 -12.80 -7.64 -6.10
C ARG A 143 -12.57 -6.18 -5.71
N ALA A 144 -11.54 -5.89 -4.91
CA ALA A 144 -11.16 -4.53 -4.57
C ALA A 144 -10.74 -3.76 -5.83
N ILE A 145 -9.92 -4.37 -6.69
CA ILE A 145 -9.50 -3.80 -7.98
C ILE A 145 -10.72 -3.51 -8.86
N ALA A 146 -11.65 -4.45 -8.96
CA ALA A 146 -12.89 -4.28 -9.72
C ALA A 146 -13.79 -3.13 -9.19
N LYS A 147 -13.55 -2.67 -7.96
CA LYS A 147 -14.18 -1.50 -7.34
C LYS A 147 -13.29 -0.25 -7.39
N GLY A 148 -12.22 -0.27 -8.19
CA GLY A 148 -11.32 0.86 -8.37
C GLY A 148 -10.37 1.11 -7.18
N ASN A 149 -10.03 0.07 -6.40
CA ASN A 149 -9.02 0.22 -5.36
C ASN A 149 -7.61 0.11 -5.96
N LEU A 150 -6.95 1.24 -6.13
CA LEU A 150 -5.61 1.33 -6.72
C LEU A 150 -4.52 0.75 -5.81
N CYS A 151 -4.68 0.86 -4.48
CA CYS A 151 -3.75 0.22 -3.54
C CYS A 151 -3.81 -1.30 -3.64
N ALA A 152 -5.02 -1.86 -3.83
CA ALA A 152 -5.17 -3.29 -4.11
C ALA A 152 -4.51 -3.69 -5.43
N ALA A 153 -4.56 -2.81 -6.45
CA ALA A 153 -3.88 -3.05 -7.72
C ALA A 153 -2.36 -3.08 -7.55
N ALA A 154 -1.79 -2.11 -6.83
CA ALA A 154 -0.36 -2.08 -6.53
C ALA A 154 0.07 -3.33 -5.75
N THR A 155 -0.59 -3.63 -4.62
CA THR A 155 -0.26 -4.80 -3.80
C THR A 155 -0.40 -6.12 -4.57
N TYR A 156 -1.52 -6.33 -5.27
CA TYR A 156 -1.73 -7.55 -6.05
C TYR A 156 -0.78 -7.64 -7.25
N GLY A 157 -0.42 -6.50 -7.84
CA GLY A 157 0.59 -6.39 -8.88
C GLY A 157 1.95 -6.89 -8.40
N GLN A 158 2.44 -6.38 -7.28
CA GLN A 158 3.69 -6.78 -6.67
C GLN A 158 3.70 -8.28 -6.30
N LEU A 159 2.65 -8.77 -5.65
CA LEU A 159 2.52 -10.18 -5.28
C LEU A 159 2.52 -11.14 -6.49
N ASN A 160 2.04 -10.69 -7.66
CA ASN A 160 2.14 -11.45 -8.90
C ASN A 160 3.58 -11.50 -9.44
N ILE A 161 4.33 -10.41 -9.32
CA ILE A 161 5.74 -10.33 -9.71
C ILE A 161 6.59 -11.24 -8.81
N GLU A 162 6.33 -11.24 -7.51
CA GLU A 162 7.02 -12.06 -6.49
C GLU A 162 6.63 -13.55 -6.52
N ASN A 163 5.73 -13.96 -7.39
CA ASN A 163 5.23 -15.32 -7.50
C ASN A 163 4.59 -15.88 -6.21
N VAL A 164 3.84 -15.05 -5.48
CA VAL A 164 3.16 -15.45 -4.24
C VAL A 164 1.95 -16.35 -4.51
N PHE A 165 1.25 -16.14 -5.62
CA PHE A 165 0.06 -16.92 -5.95
C PHE A 165 0.38 -18.10 -6.88
N PRO A 166 -0.43 -19.20 -6.86
CA PRO A 166 -0.21 -20.37 -7.71
C PRO A 166 -0.27 -20.11 -9.21
N LYS A 167 -0.99 -19.06 -9.62
CA LYS A 167 -1.15 -18.65 -11.03
C LYS A 167 -0.70 -17.23 -11.23
N ASN A 168 0.59 -17.00 -10.98
CA ASN A 168 1.17 -15.66 -11.16
C ASN A 168 1.33 -15.32 -12.63
N SER A 169 1.27 -14.01 -12.91
CA SER A 169 1.62 -13.44 -14.19
C SER A 169 2.41 -12.15 -13.95
N LYS A 170 3.72 -12.19 -14.24
CA LYS A 170 4.57 -10.98 -14.15
C LYS A 170 4.05 -9.88 -15.05
N SER A 171 3.55 -10.21 -16.25
CA SER A 171 2.97 -9.23 -17.18
C SER A 171 1.71 -8.56 -16.59
N LEU A 172 0.84 -9.35 -15.92
CA LEU A 172 -0.31 -8.78 -15.21
C LEU A 172 0.15 -7.92 -14.02
N GLY A 173 1.14 -8.40 -13.27
CA GLY A 173 1.72 -7.66 -12.15
C GLY A 173 2.23 -6.29 -12.57
N LEU A 174 3.07 -6.25 -13.61
CA LEU A 174 3.59 -5.00 -14.17
C LEU A 174 2.47 -4.08 -14.68
N TRP A 175 1.51 -4.63 -15.40
CA TRP A 175 0.38 -3.84 -15.89
C TRP A 175 -0.39 -3.17 -14.75
N LEU A 176 -0.65 -3.90 -13.66
CA LEU A 176 -1.33 -3.37 -12.48
C LEU A 176 -0.51 -2.29 -11.77
N LEU A 177 0.82 -2.46 -11.67
CA LEU A 177 1.71 -1.46 -11.10
C LEU A 177 1.71 -0.18 -11.93
N PHE A 178 1.87 -0.28 -13.26
CA PHE A 178 1.83 0.89 -14.15
C PHE A 178 0.48 1.60 -14.08
N TRP A 179 -0.62 0.84 -14.10
CA TRP A 179 -1.94 1.44 -13.96
C TRP A 179 -2.11 2.17 -12.61
N ALA A 180 -1.68 1.59 -11.49
CA ALA A 180 -1.72 2.25 -10.19
C ALA A 180 -0.82 3.49 -10.15
N ALA A 181 0.40 3.41 -10.72
CA ALA A 181 1.34 4.52 -10.79
C ALA A 181 0.82 5.69 -11.65
N ASP A 182 0.22 5.41 -12.80
CA ASP A 182 -0.40 6.43 -13.68
C ASP A 182 -1.57 7.14 -12.98
N ASN A 183 -2.18 6.49 -12.00
CA ASN A 183 -3.21 7.08 -11.15
C ASN A 183 -2.66 7.63 -9.80
N GLY A 184 -1.35 7.88 -9.71
CA GLY A 184 -0.73 8.59 -8.61
C GLY A 184 -0.38 7.75 -7.39
N VAL A 185 -0.41 6.41 -7.46
CA VAL A 185 0.00 5.56 -6.33
C VAL A 185 1.52 5.54 -6.22
N ALA A 186 2.06 6.31 -5.30
CA ALA A 186 3.50 6.43 -5.06
C ALA A 186 4.19 5.09 -4.76
N GLN A 187 3.53 4.21 -3.99
CA GLN A 187 4.05 2.85 -3.73
C GLN A 187 4.26 2.06 -5.03
N ALA A 188 3.30 2.12 -5.96
CA ALA A 188 3.45 1.44 -7.25
C ALA A 188 4.61 2.01 -8.07
N MET A 189 4.87 3.32 -7.97
CA MET A 189 6.04 3.94 -8.61
C MET A 189 7.34 3.40 -8.02
N ASN A 190 7.42 3.26 -6.69
CA ASN A 190 8.57 2.65 -6.01
C ASN A 190 8.76 1.19 -6.44
N ASP A 191 7.69 0.42 -6.50
CA ASP A 191 7.73 -0.99 -6.89
C ASP A 191 8.16 -1.17 -8.37
N ILE A 192 7.76 -0.25 -9.26
CA ILE A 192 8.26 -0.20 -10.65
C ILE A 192 9.77 0.08 -10.67
N GLY A 193 10.24 1.00 -9.83
CA GLY A 193 11.67 1.27 -9.67
C GLY A 193 12.46 0.01 -9.30
N LEU A 194 11.96 -0.77 -8.33
CA LEU A 194 12.53 -2.06 -7.94
C LEU A 194 12.49 -3.08 -9.09
N CYS A 195 11.40 -3.12 -9.86
CA CYS A 195 11.30 -3.99 -11.03
C CYS A 195 12.37 -3.67 -12.09
N TYR A 196 12.69 -2.38 -12.32
CA TYR A 196 13.78 -1.98 -13.21
C TYR A 196 15.15 -2.29 -12.61
N GLU A 197 15.35 -2.10 -11.30
CA GLU A 197 16.61 -2.39 -10.63
C GLU A 197 16.95 -3.89 -10.68
N GLU A 198 15.97 -4.76 -10.41
CA GLU A 198 16.16 -6.21 -10.30
C GLU A 198 15.88 -7.00 -11.59
N GLY A 199 15.32 -6.35 -12.62
CA GLY A 199 14.93 -7.01 -13.85
C GLY A 199 13.70 -7.93 -13.69
N GLN A 200 12.80 -7.58 -12.80
CA GLN A 200 11.60 -8.37 -12.51
C GLN A 200 10.52 -8.17 -13.58
N GLY A 201 10.48 -9.06 -14.56
CA GLY A 201 9.52 -9.02 -15.67
C GLY A 201 9.88 -8.01 -16.77
N MET A 202 10.99 -7.32 -16.64
CA MET A 202 11.56 -6.38 -17.61
C MET A 202 13.08 -6.44 -17.60
N HIS A 203 13.76 -5.75 -18.51
CA HIS A 203 15.22 -5.65 -18.49
C HIS A 203 15.67 -4.70 -17.37
N VAL A 204 16.82 -5.01 -16.75
CA VAL A 204 17.47 -4.12 -15.79
C VAL A 204 17.80 -2.79 -16.45
N ASP A 205 17.42 -1.69 -15.79
CA ASP A 205 17.64 -0.33 -16.25
C ASP A 205 17.72 0.59 -15.03
N TYR A 206 18.93 0.85 -14.55
CA TYR A 206 19.15 1.65 -13.35
C TYR A 206 18.78 3.12 -13.54
N ASP A 207 18.89 3.68 -14.76
CA ASP A 207 18.47 5.05 -15.03
C ASP A 207 16.96 5.19 -14.78
N LYS A 208 16.18 4.27 -15.34
CA LYS A 208 14.74 4.24 -15.11
C LYS A 208 14.36 3.92 -13.66
N ALA A 209 15.09 3.02 -13.00
CA ALA A 209 14.85 2.74 -11.59
C ALA A 209 14.94 4.03 -10.76
N LEU A 210 16.02 4.80 -10.93
CA LEU A 210 16.19 6.09 -10.25
C LEU A 210 15.10 7.10 -10.60
N GLU A 211 14.69 7.20 -11.88
CA GLU A 211 13.59 8.06 -12.29
C GLU A 211 12.29 7.71 -11.57
N TRP A 212 11.96 6.43 -11.48
CA TRP A 212 10.75 5.97 -10.81
C TRP A 212 10.81 6.14 -9.28
N PHE A 213 11.96 5.94 -8.64
CA PHE A 213 12.13 6.23 -7.21
C PHE A 213 11.95 7.73 -6.94
N LYS A 214 12.53 8.63 -7.74
CA LYS A 214 12.33 10.08 -7.62
C LYS A 214 10.87 10.46 -7.82
N LYS A 215 10.22 9.90 -8.83
CA LYS A 215 8.78 10.11 -9.07
C LYS A 215 7.95 9.65 -7.87
N SER A 216 8.29 8.50 -7.28
CA SER A 216 7.64 8.05 -6.05
C SER A 216 7.78 9.06 -4.92
N VAL A 217 8.97 9.63 -4.70
CA VAL A 217 9.18 10.68 -3.68
C VAL A 217 8.31 11.91 -3.96
N GLU A 218 8.25 12.38 -5.20
CA GLU A 218 7.43 13.52 -5.62
C GLU A 218 5.95 13.31 -5.32
N PHE A 219 5.46 12.06 -5.43
CA PHE A 219 4.09 11.66 -5.11
C PHE A 219 3.89 11.23 -3.65
N GLY A 220 4.88 11.47 -2.79
CA GLY A 220 4.79 11.17 -1.36
C GLY A 220 5.07 9.71 -1.01
N GLY A 221 5.90 9.02 -1.77
CA GLY A 221 6.31 7.64 -1.53
C GLY A 221 7.10 7.41 -0.23
N GLY A 222 7.39 8.51 0.47
CA GLY A 222 7.94 8.51 1.83
C GLY A 222 9.29 7.83 1.95
N ALA A 223 9.59 7.43 3.16
CA ALA A 223 10.90 6.97 3.61
C ALA A 223 11.52 5.83 2.77
N CYS A 224 10.72 4.91 2.24
CA CYS A 224 11.24 3.80 1.42
C CYS A 224 11.75 4.30 0.06
N ALA A 225 11.00 5.20 -0.60
CA ALA A 225 11.42 5.76 -1.88
C ALA A 225 12.67 6.64 -1.73
N GLU A 226 12.72 7.46 -0.68
CA GLU A 226 13.88 8.29 -0.32
C GLU A 226 15.13 7.44 -0.07
N PHE A 227 14.98 6.34 0.65
CA PHE A 227 16.06 5.40 0.89
C PHE A 227 16.54 4.72 -0.39
N ASN A 228 15.63 4.36 -1.31
CA ASN A 228 16.02 3.80 -2.60
C ASN A 228 16.79 4.83 -3.46
N VAL A 229 16.41 6.11 -3.43
CA VAL A 229 17.19 7.19 -4.07
C VAL A 229 18.59 7.30 -3.43
N SER A 230 18.70 7.23 -2.09
CA SER A 230 19.99 7.20 -1.39
C SER A 230 20.89 6.07 -1.87
N ARG A 231 20.34 4.85 -2.00
CA ARG A 231 21.08 3.69 -2.54
C ARG A 231 21.60 3.94 -3.97
N CYS A 232 20.78 4.54 -4.81
CA CYS A 232 21.19 4.87 -6.17
C CYS A 232 22.44 5.77 -6.19
N TYR A 233 22.47 6.82 -5.39
CA TYR A 233 23.65 7.70 -5.28
C TYR A 233 24.84 7.01 -4.61
N ARG A 234 24.62 6.16 -3.62
CA ARG A 234 25.70 5.45 -2.91
C ARG A 234 26.41 4.43 -3.76
N TYR A 235 25.66 3.70 -4.59
CA TYR A 235 26.20 2.58 -5.38
C TYR A 235 26.33 2.89 -6.87
N GLY A 236 26.03 4.10 -7.31
CA GLY A 236 26.12 4.49 -8.72
C GLY A 236 25.06 3.81 -9.61
N LEU A 237 23.85 3.57 -9.09
CA LEU A 237 22.77 2.93 -9.85
C LEU A 237 22.03 3.98 -10.68
N GLY A 238 22.34 4.05 -11.98
CA GLY A 238 21.75 5.05 -12.90
C GLY A 238 22.19 6.49 -12.65
N VAL A 239 23.28 6.69 -11.90
CA VAL A 239 23.85 8.01 -11.59
C VAL A 239 25.30 7.84 -11.14
N GLU A 240 26.12 8.88 -11.26
CA GLU A 240 27.45 8.88 -10.66
C GLU A 240 27.38 8.79 -9.13
N VAL A 241 28.32 8.07 -8.54
CA VAL A 241 28.43 7.94 -7.07
C VAL A 241 28.60 9.33 -6.44
N ASP A 242 27.78 9.62 -5.45
CA ASP A 242 27.77 10.89 -4.72
C ASP A 242 27.37 10.60 -3.26
N GLU A 243 28.39 10.46 -2.41
CA GLU A 243 28.21 10.10 -0.98
C GLU A 243 27.45 11.20 -0.22
N ASP A 244 27.69 12.48 -0.53
CA ASP A 244 27.01 13.58 0.15
C ASP A 244 25.50 13.56 -0.14
N LYS A 245 25.12 13.31 -1.39
CA LYS A 245 23.71 13.15 -1.76
C LYS A 245 23.12 11.87 -1.17
N ALA A 246 23.87 10.78 -1.17
CA ALA A 246 23.41 9.52 -0.59
C ALA A 246 23.08 9.71 0.90
N ASP A 247 23.98 10.36 1.66
CA ASP A 247 23.77 10.64 3.08
C ASP A 247 22.59 11.59 3.31
N ALA A 248 22.45 12.64 2.48
CA ALA A 248 21.31 13.55 2.58
C ALA A 248 19.97 12.84 2.41
N TRP A 249 19.85 11.99 1.38
CA TRP A 249 18.63 11.21 1.14
C TRP A 249 18.38 10.16 2.21
N GLN A 250 19.44 9.52 2.74
CA GLN A 250 19.31 8.56 3.83
C GLN A 250 18.82 9.21 5.12
N ASN A 251 19.39 10.38 5.47
CA ASN A 251 18.96 11.13 6.64
C ASN A 251 17.49 11.57 6.53
N LEU A 252 17.07 12.03 5.36
CA LEU A 252 15.67 12.38 5.09
C LEU A 252 14.75 11.16 5.27
N ALA A 253 15.16 10.00 4.76
CA ALA A 253 14.40 8.76 4.94
C ALA A 253 14.25 8.38 6.43
N ILE A 254 15.34 8.54 7.21
CA ILE A 254 15.32 8.28 8.66
C ILE A 254 14.40 9.27 9.38
N GLU A 255 14.45 10.56 9.05
CA GLU A 255 13.56 11.59 9.58
C GLU A 255 12.09 11.27 9.30
N HIS A 256 11.79 10.66 8.14
CA HIS A 256 10.45 10.20 7.76
C HIS A 256 10.12 8.78 8.27
N GLY A 257 10.96 8.21 9.14
CA GLY A 257 10.68 6.97 9.87
C GLY A 257 11.20 5.69 9.21
N PHE A 258 12.19 5.78 8.31
CA PHE A 258 12.85 4.58 7.77
C PHE A 258 13.71 3.92 8.86
N ASP A 259 13.39 2.64 9.15
CA ASP A 259 14.16 1.85 10.12
C ASP A 259 15.37 1.19 9.43
N ILE A 260 16.48 1.92 9.41
CA ILE A 260 17.73 1.47 8.80
C ILE A 260 18.35 0.29 9.54
N ASP A 261 18.15 0.20 10.85
CA ASP A 261 18.73 -0.90 11.65
C ASP A 261 18.03 -2.22 11.33
N SER A 262 16.69 -2.21 11.22
CA SER A 262 15.93 -3.37 10.77
C SER A 262 16.24 -3.75 9.32
N TYR A 263 16.44 -2.77 8.44
CA TYR A 263 16.85 -2.99 7.05
C TYR A 263 18.23 -3.65 6.99
N ASN A 264 19.22 -3.09 7.66
CA ASN A 264 20.59 -3.62 7.68
C ASN A 264 20.63 -5.04 8.28
N LYS A 265 19.84 -5.29 9.32
CA LYS A 265 19.72 -6.62 9.93
C LYS A 265 19.12 -7.64 8.96
N ALA A 266 18.06 -7.28 8.24
CA ALA A 266 17.45 -8.14 7.23
C ALA A 266 18.42 -8.41 6.07
N PHE A 267 19.13 -7.39 5.59
CA PHE A 267 20.13 -7.50 4.54
C PHE A 267 21.32 -8.39 4.95
N CYS A 268 21.81 -8.27 6.20
CA CYS A 268 22.85 -9.16 6.72
C CYS A 268 22.37 -10.62 6.80
N LEU A 269 21.13 -10.87 7.24
CA LEU A 269 20.58 -12.22 7.30
C LEU A 269 20.45 -12.84 5.91
N ASP A 270 20.06 -12.08 4.90
CA ASP A 270 20.00 -12.53 3.49
C ASP A 270 21.39 -12.84 2.93
N LEU A 271 22.40 -12.02 3.23
CA LEU A 271 23.79 -12.30 2.87
C LEU A 271 24.30 -13.61 3.53
N TYR A 272 24.02 -13.79 4.82
CA TYR A 272 24.44 -15.02 5.51
C TYR A 272 23.71 -16.27 4.97
N SER A 273 22.43 -16.16 4.63
CA SER A 273 21.68 -17.29 4.06
C SER A 273 22.20 -17.76 2.69
N GLN A 274 22.82 -16.87 1.91
CA GLN A 274 23.46 -17.20 0.65
C GLN A 274 24.82 -17.88 0.81
N TYR A 275 25.43 -17.77 1.99
CA TYR A 275 26.75 -18.36 2.31
C TYR A 275 26.69 -19.59 3.19
N GLU A 276 25.54 -20.02 3.72
CA GLU A 276 25.40 -21.28 4.50
C GLU A 276 25.63 -22.58 3.72
N GLY A 277 26.12 -22.51 2.48
CA GLY A 277 26.46 -23.66 1.63
C GLY A 277 27.95 -23.84 1.34
N TYR A 278 28.81 -23.00 1.91
CA TYR A 278 30.28 -23.15 1.74
C TYR A 278 30.93 -23.42 3.09
N ASP A 279 31.22 -24.71 3.34
CA ASP A 279 32.19 -25.10 4.37
C ASP A 279 33.59 -24.58 3.98
N PHE A 280 34.14 -23.70 4.83
CA PHE A 280 35.52 -23.24 4.77
C PHE A 280 36.41 -24.14 5.58
#